data_791b28eaa54134856b2984ec66050510
#
_entry.id   791b28eaa54134856b2984ec66050510
#
_cell.length_a   1.000
_cell.length_b   1.000
_cell.length_c   1.000
_cell.angle_alpha   90.00
_cell.angle_beta   90.00
_cell.angle_gamma   90.00
#
_symmetry.space_group_name_H-M   'P 1'
#
loop_
_entity.id
_entity.type
_entity.pdbx_description
1 polymer ?
#
loop_
_entity_poly.entity_id
_entity_poly.type
_entity_poly.pdbx_seq_one_letter_code
_entity_poly.pdbx_strand_id
1 'polypeptide(L)'
;DRPETWVDAPSNYKDVAHIYFLRLVNFFNPYATTFSKIHNILNILQIFLIFISISIWSFFGGNSKMQDKIFTLIIILSISVAAFHSFTLIDYDWRYRFPIILPMLMLFPISLEIILKKYKL
;
A
#
# COMPACT_ATOMS: atom_id res chain seq x y z
N ASP A 1 3.38 -15.30 19.32
CA ASP A 1 4.63 -14.54 19.15
C ASP A 1 5.02 -14.52 17.69
N ARG A 2 5.25 -13.34 17.13
CA ARG A 2 5.62 -13.13 15.73
C ARG A 2 7.05 -12.60 15.68
N PRO A 3 8.04 -13.45 15.38
CA PRO A 3 9.45 -13.06 15.40
C PRO A 3 9.77 -11.85 14.53
N GLU A 4 9.05 -11.69 13.42
CA GLU A 4 9.22 -10.57 12.48
C GLU A 4 8.84 -9.20 13.07
N THR A 5 8.11 -9.17 14.19
CA THR A 5 7.73 -7.92 14.86
C THR A 5 8.60 -7.61 16.07
N TRP A 6 9.48 -8.50 16.42
CA TRP A 6 10.40 -8.33 17.54
C TRP A 6 11.55 -7.42 17.11
N VAL A 7 11.66 -6.30 17.79
CA VAL A 7 12.79 -5.39 17.69
C VAL A 7 13.34 -5.14 19.08
N ASP A 8 14.64 -5.10 19.18
CA ASP A 8 15.31 -4.68 20.42
C ASP A 8 14.86 -3.27 20.79
N ALA A 9 14.81 -2.99 22.09
CA ALA A 9 14.45 -1.65 22.55
C ALA A 9 15.40 -0.62 21.91
N PRO A 10 14.86 0.46 21.29
CA PRO A 10 15.70 1.43 20.60
C PRO A 10 16.59 2.16 21.61
N SER A 11 17.87 2.24 21.31
CA SER A 11 18.87 2.90 22.15
C SER A 11 19.06 4.40 21.80
N ASN A 12 18.67 4.79 20.59
CA ASN A 12 18.81 6.14 20.08
C ASN A 12 17.75 6.45 19.01
N TYR A 13 17.70 7.73 18.54
CA TYR A 13 16.65 8.13 17.56
C TYR A 13 16.83 7.50 16.18
N LYS A 14 18.03 7.04 15.82
CA LYS A 14 18.28 6.36 14.54
C LYS A 14 17.61 4.99 14.54
N ASP A 15 17.71 4.29 15.69
CA ASP A 15 17.04 3.00 15.87
C ASP A 15 15.52 3.16 15.83
N VAL A 16 15.00 4.21 16.48
CA VAL A 16 13.56 4.54 16.43
C VAL A 16 13.10 4.79 15.00
N ALA A 17 13.82 5.64 14.25
CA ALA A 17 13.50 5.95 12.87
C ALA A 17 13.58 4.70 11.97
N HIS A 18 14.57 3.85 12.19
CA HIS A 18 14.71 2.59 11.46
C HIS A 18 13.55 1.62 11.70
N ILE A 19 13.13 1.48 12.97
CA ILE A 19 11.97 0.66 13.34
C ILE A 19 10.70 1.15 12.65
N TYR A 20 10.44 2.46 12.68
CA TYR A 20 9.27 3.03 12.00
C TYR A 20 9.31 2.84 10.50
N PHE A 21 10.47 3.00 9.89
CA PHE A 21 10.65 2.75 8.46
C PHE A 21 10.38 1.28 8.10
N LEU A 22 10.93 0.33 8.87
CA LEU A 22 10.67 -1.09 8.67
C LEU A 22 9.18 -1.42 8.82
N ARG A 23 8.50 -0.84 9.80
CA ARG A 23 7.07 -1.00 9.98
C ARG A 23 6.28 -0.45 8.81
N LEU A 24 6.66 0.71 8.29
CA LEU A 24 6.02 1.30 7.10
C LEU A 24 6.16 0.39 5.87
N VAL A 25 7.37 -0.12 5.63
CA VAL A 25 7.63 -1.05 4.52
C VAL A 25 6.82 -2.33 4.69
N ASN A 26 6.83 -2.90 5.90
CA ASN A 26 6.09 -4.12 6.20
C ASN A 26 4.57 -3.94 6.11
N PHE A 27 4.06 -2.73 6.34
CA PHE A 27 2.64 -2.44 6.15
C PHE A 27 2.18 -2.73 4.72
N PHE A 28 3.02 -2.48 3.73
CA PHE A 28 2.74 -2.77 2.31
C PHE A 28 3.26 -4.14 1.84
N ASN A 29 3.95 -4.88 2.69
CA ASN A 29 4.46 -6.20 2.32
C ASN A 29 3.29 -7.19 2.12
N PRO A 30 3.12 -7.76 0.90
CA PRO A 30 2.01 -8.67 0.62
C PRO A 30 2.22 -10.08 1.17
N TYR A 31 3.42 -10.40 1.63
CA TYR A 31 3.79 -11.74 2.05
C TYR A 31 4.08 -11.82 3.53
N ALA A 32 3.55 -12.85 4.19
CA ALA A 32 3.94 -13.24 5.55
C ALA A 32 3.96 -14.75 5.68
N THR A 33 4.94 -15.27 6.41
CA THR A 33 5.09 -16.71 6.65
C THR A 33 3.93 -17.31 7.45
N THR A 34 3.29 -16.47 8.27
CA THR A 34 2.13 -16.84 9.10
C THR A 34 0.83 -16.95 8.31
N PHE A 35 0.80 -16.46 7.06
CA PHE A 35 -0.40 -16.52 6.23
C PHE A 35 -0.45 -17.81 5.43
N SER A 36 -1.67 -18.29 5.13
CA SER A 36 -1.85 -19.39 4.20
C SER A 36 -1.36 -19.00 2.80
N LYS A 37 -1.01 -20.00 1.99
CA LYS A 37 -0.56 -19.78 0.60
C LYS A 37 -1.57 -18.98 -0.22
N ILE A 38 -2.87 -19.27 -0.04
CA ILE A 38 -3.95 -18.56 -0.75
C ILE A 38 -3.98 -17.08 -0.34
N HIS A 39 -3.89 -16.77 0.95
CA HIS A 39 -3.84 -15.39 1.42
C HIS A 39 -2.64 -14.62 0.86
N ASN A 40 -1.46 -15.25 0.84
CA ASN A 40 -0.27 -14.63 0.26
C ASN A 40 -0.45 -14.35 -1.24
N ILE A 41 -1.02 -15.28 -2.00
CA ILE A 41 -1.30 -15.10 -3.44
C ILE A 41 -2.27 -13.93 -3.65
N LEU A 42 -3.37 -13.89 -2.91
CA LEU A 42 -4.36 -12.81 -3.01
C LEU A 42 -3.76 -11.44 -2.65
N ASN A 43 -2.97 -11.37 -1.58
CA ASN A 43 -2.30 -10.15 -1.18
C ASN A 43 -1.29 -9.67 -2.23
N ILE A 44 -0.50 -10.57 -2.80
CA ILE A 44 0.46 -10.25 -3.86
C ILE A 44 -0.28 -9.72 -5.09
N LEU A 45 -1.38 -10.36 -5.50
CA LEU A 45 -2.19 -9.92 -6.63
C LEU A 45 -2.76 -8.53 -6.40
N GLN A 46 -3.32 -8.25 -5.22
CA GLN A 46 -3.85 -6.94 -4.86
C GLN A 46 -2.78 -5.85 -4.95
N ILE A 47 -1.63 -6.05 -4.31
CA ILE A 47 -0.53 -5.08 -4.31
C ILE A 47 0.01 -4.88 -5.74
N PHE A 48 0.09 -5.93 -6.55
CA PHE A 48 0.51 -5.86 -7.94
C PHE A 48 -0.45 -4.98 -8.78
N LEU A 49 -1.76 -5.18 -8.66
CA LEU A 49 -2.76 -4.35 -9.35
C LEU A 49 -2.68 -2.89 -8.94
N ILE A 50 -2.49 -2.62 -7.65
CA ILE A 50 -2.33 -1.26 -7.12
C ILE A 50 -1.07 -0.62 -7.70
N PHE A 51 0.05 -1.34 -7.70
CA PHE A 51 1.33 -0.84 -8.22
C PHE A 51 1.24 -0.51 -9.72
N ILE A 52 0.63 -1.39 -10.52
CA ILE A 52 0.37 -1.14 -11.94
C ILE A 52 -0.48 0.12 -12.11
N SER A 53 -1.54 0.28 -11.33
CA SER A 53 -2.43 1.44 -11.43
C SER A 53 -1.71 2.76 -11.15
N ILE A 54 -0.90 2.80 -10.11
CA ILE A 54 -0.08 3.97 -9.75
C ILE A 54 0.95 4.25 -10.85
N SER A 55 1.57 3.19 -11.39
CA SER A 55 2.54 3.33 -12.49
C SER A 55 1.88 3.92 -13.74
N ILE A 56 0.73 3.41 -14.15
CA ILE A 56 -0.02 3.93 -15.30
C ILE A 56 -0.33 5.41 -15.10
N TRP A 57 -0.87 5.78 -13.94
CA TRP A 57 -1.15 7.18 -13.65
C TRP A 57 0.12 8.04 -13.64
N SER A 58 1.21 7.56 -13.07
CA SER A 58 2.48 8.30 -13.01
C SER A 58 3.08 8.56 -14.39
N PHE A 59 2.93 7.62 -15.34
CA PHE A 59 3.45 7.78 -16.70
C PHE A 59 2.53 8.55 -17.64
N PHE A 60 1.23 8.41 -17.48
CA PHE A 60 0.24 8.95 -18.44
C PHE A 60 -0.56 10.12 -17.89
N GLY A 61 -0.59 10.31 -16.58
CA GLY A 61 -1.50 11.24 -15.91
C GLY A 61 -2.96 10.80 -15.99
N GLY A 62 -3.83 11.52 -15.32
CA GLY A 62 -5.28 11.28 -15.44
C GLY A 62 -5.86 11.90 -16.71
N ASN A 63 -6.96 11.34 -17.20
CA ASN A 63 -7.73 11.91 -18.33
C ASN A 63 -8.46 13.21 -17.95
N SER A 64 -8.54 13.51 -16.66
CA SER A 64 -9.16 14.72 -16.14
C SER A 64 -8.53 15.12 -14.80
N LYS A 65 -8.65 16.42 -14.48
CA LYS A 65 -8.22 16.92 -13.16
C LYS A 65 -8.91 16.21 -11.98
N MET A 66 -10.11 15.70 -12.20
CA MET A 66 -10.83 14.93 -11.18
C MET A 66 -10.15 13.59 -10.92
N GLN A 67 -9.74 12.88 -11.98
CA GLN A 67 -9.00 11.62 -11.83
C GLN A 67 -7.69 11.83 -11.09
N ASP A 68 -6.92 12.87 -11.43
CA ASP A 68 -5.67 13.20 -10.73
C ASP A 68 -5.92 13.47 -9.23
N LYS A 69 -6.99 14.19 -8.90
CA LYS A 69 -7.36 14.43 -7.49
C LYS A 69 -7.73 13.14 -6.77
N ILE A 70 -8.46 12.23 -7.41
CA ILE A 70 -8.83 10.93 -6.82
C ILE A 70 -7.59 10.10 -6.54
N PHE A 71 -6.67 9.98 -7.51
CA PHE A 71 -5.41 9.27 -7.32
C PHE A 71 -4.60 9.86 -6.15
N THR A 72 -4.41 11.18 -6.18
CA THR A 72 -3.66 11.88 -5.13
C THR A 72 -4.30 11.68 -3.75
N LEU A 73 -5.62 11.82 -3.65
CA LEU A 73 -6.34 11.64 -2.38
C LEU A 73 -6.18 10.22 -1.82
N ILE A 74 -6.33 9.20 -2.67
CA ILE A 74 -6.21 7.80 -2.26
C ILE A 74 -4.77 7.51 -1.82
N ILE A 75 -3.76 8.02 -2.53
CA ILE A 75 -2.35 7.84 -2.16
C ILE A 75 -2.06 8.50 -0.82
N ILE A 76 -2.48 9.76 -0.63
CA ILE A 76 -2.29 10.49 0.63
C ILE A 76 -2.97 9.74 1.78
N LEU A 77 -4.22 9.32 1.61
CA LEU A 77 -4.95 8.54 2.60
C LEU A 77 -4.21 7.25 2.97
N SER A 78 -3.73 6.52 1.96
CA SER A 78 -3.02 5.26 2.16
C SER A 78 -1.71 5.44 2.92
N ILE A 79 -0.93 6.46 2.57
CA ILE A 79 0.31 6.79 3.28
C ILE A 79 0.00 7.24 4.72
N SER A 80 -1.05 8.03 4.92
CA SER A 80 -1.44 8.50 6.25
C SER A 80 -1.85 7.34 7.17
N VAL A 81 -2.64 6.41 6.66
CA VAL A 81 -3.03 5.20 7.42
C VAL A 81 -1.82 4.33 7.72
N ALA A 82 -0.94 4.11 6.74
CA ALA A 82 0.28 3.34 6.92
C ALA A 82 1.21 3.99 7.95
N ALA A 83 1.40 5.31 7.88
CA ALA A 83 2.19 6.06 8.85
C ALA A 83 1.59 5.94 10.27
N PHE A 84 0.28 6.14 10.41
CA PHE A 84 -0.41 5.99 11.69
C PHE A 84 -0.17 4.60 12.29
N HIS A 85 -0.34 3.54 11.51
CA HIS A 85 -0.10 2.18 11.98
C HIS A 85 1.38 1.91 12.30
N SER A 86 2.31 2.50 11.55
CA SER A 86 3.74 2.37 11.84
C SER A 86 4.13 2.98 13.19
N PHE A 87 3.45 4.05 13.61
CA PHE A 87 3.69 4.71 14.90
C PHE A 87 2.98 4.03 16.07
N THR A 88 1.82 3.43 15.85
CA THR A 88 0.93 3.01 16.94
C THR A 88 0.89 1.51 17.18
N LEU A 89 1.15 0.68 16.17
CA LEU A 89 0.95 -0.76 16.24
C LEU A 89 2.26 -1.53 16.22
N ILE A 90 2.33 -2.50 17.12
CA ILE A 90 3.46 -3.43 17.24
C ILE A 90 3.27 -4.64 16.32
N ASP A 91 2.02 -4.94 15.94
CA ASP A 91 1.68 -6.15 15.20
C ASP A 91 1.23 -5.84 13.77
N TYR A 92 1.73 -6.65 12.79
CA TYR A 92 1.41 -6.51 11.37
C TYR A 92 0.34 -7.52 10.96
N ASP A 93 -0.91 -7.15 11.17
CA ASP A 93 -2.03 -7.92 10.62
C ASP A 93 -2.51 -7.28 9.31
N TRP A 94 -2.73 -8.10 8.28
CA TRP A 94 -3.27 -7.64 6.98
C TRP A 94 -4.62 -6.90 7.15
N ARG A 95 -5.37 -7.18 8.22
CA ARG A 95 -6.63 -6.52 8.54
C ARG A 95 -6.49 -5.01 8.71
N TYR A 96 -5.34 -4.53 9.15
CA TYR A 96 -5.08 -3.09 9.28
C TYR A 96 -4.98 -2.37 7.94
N ARG A 97 -4.69 -3.09 6.86
CA ARG A 97 -4.69 -2.57 5.49
C ARG A 97 -6.08 -2.55 4.86
N PHE A 98 -7.00 -3.33 5.37
CA PHE A 98 -8.32 -3.51 4.75
C PHE A 98 -9.05 -2.20 4.46
N PRO A 99 -9.05 -1.18 5.35
CA PRO A 99 -9.70 0.09 5.08
C PRO A 99 -9.19 0.82 3.84
N ILE A 100 -7.92 0.62 3.45
CA ILE A 100 -7.32 1.29 2.30
C ILE A 100 -7.20 0.39 1.06
N ILE A 101 -7.24 -0.91 1.22
CA ILE A 101 -7.12 -1.86 0.08
C ILE A 101 -8.24 -1.63 -0.92
N LEU A 102 -9.48 -1.49 -0.47
CA LEU A 102 -10.61 -1.29 -1.36
C LEU A 102 -10.51 0.03 -2.15
N PRO A 103 -10.30 1.21 -1.53
CA PRO A 103 -10.02 2.43 -2.26
C PRO A 103 -8.85 2.31 -3.23
N MET A 104 -7.75 1.68 -2.83
CA MET A 104 -6.59 1.49 -3.70
C MET A 104 -6.90 0.59 -4.91
N LEU A 105 -7.68 -0.47 -4.74
CA LEU A 105 -8.11 -1.31 -5.86
C LEU A 105 -9.03 -0.59 -6.84
N MET A 106 -9.79 0.42 -6.40
CA MET A 106 -10.59 1.26 -7.29
C MET A 106 -9.73 2.09 -8.25
N LEU A 107 -8.44 2.27 -7.99
CA LEU A 107 -7.52 2.91 -8.94
C LEU A 107 -7.34 2.08 -10.21
N PHE A 108 -7.53 0.76 -10.15
CA PHE A 108 -7.32 -0.12 -11.29
C PHE A 108 -8.29 0.16 -12.46
N PRO A 109 -9.62 0.15 -12.28
CA PRO A 109 -10.53 0.50 -13.36
C PRO A 109 -10.33 1.93 -13.89
N ILE A 110 -9.96 2.89 -13.03
CA ILE A 110 -9.63 4.25 -13.46
C ILE A 110 -8.37 4.26 -14.34
N SER A 111 -7.35 3.48 -13.97
CA SER A 111 -6.12 3.39 -14.77
C SER A 111 -6.34 2.68 -16.11
N LEU A 112 -7.23 1.69 -16.17
CA LEU A 112 -7.65 1.09 -17.44
C LEU A 112 -8.33 2.12 -18.34
N GLU A 113 -9.21 2.95 -17.80
CA GLU A 113 -9.86 4.03 -18.57
C GLU A 113 -8.82 5.01 -19.14
N ILE A 114 -7.76 5.33 -18.39
CA ILE A 114 -6.66 6.17 -18.87
C ILE A 114 -6.03 5.56 -20.13
N ILE A 115 -5.70 4.26 -20.08
CA ILE A 115 -5.10 3.55 -21.22
C ILE A 115 -6.06 3.50 -22.42
N LEU A 116 -7.31 3.07 -22.20
CA LEU A 116 -8.30 2.91 -23.25
C LEU A 116 -8.51 4.23 -24.00
N LYS A 117 -8.68 5.33 -23.30
CA LYS A 117 -8.83 6.65 -23.93
C LYS A 117 -7.57 7.11 -24.65
N LYS A 118 -6.39 6.83 -24.11
CA LYS A 118 -5.14 7.23 -24.75
C LYS A 118 -4.90 6.52 -26.09
N TYR A 119 -5.22 5.24 -26.15
CA TYR A 119 -5.02 4.43 -27.36
C TYR A 119 -6.27 4.32 -28.23
N LYS A 120 -7.36 5.04 -27.89
CA LYS A 120 -8.64 5.02 -28.63
C LYS A 120 -9.21 3.60 -28.83
N LEU A 121 -9.02 2.75 -27.82
CA LEU A 121 -9.55 1.40 -27.79
C LEU A 121 -10.98 1.37 -27.24
#